data_8a956c2cc71dd285008b5f53769d0932
#
_entry.id   8a956c2cc71dd285008b5f53769d0932
#
_cell.length_a   1.000
_cell.length_b   1.000
_cell.length_c   1.000
_cell.angle_alpha   90.00
_cell.angle_beta   90.00
_cell.angle_gamma   90.00
#
_symmetry.space_group_name_H-M   'P 1'
#
loop_
_entity.id
_entity.type
_entity.pdbx_description
1 polymer ?
#
loop_
_entity_poly.entity_id
_entity_poly.type
_entity_poly.pdbx_seq_one_letter_code
_entity_poly.pdbx_strand_id
1 'polypeptide(L)'
;MNQNAFLAEVLQASGEKLQACYQCQKCSAGCPVSEAMDILPNQVLRHIQYGNREKVLSSKTIWICASCYTCSVRCPNNIDIARIMDTLRSVATRSGIKAGEKEIPLFHSVFLNTIKSKGRIHELSLILQFKLKTRDFFKDAGLGWQMYRKGKINLFPSKFGGGKEIKEIFSAYEKGLFRHSRPVSEYGVNSSGNPGAV
;
A
#
# COMPACT_ATOMS: atom_id res chain seq x y z
N MET A 1 18.75 -19.30 -3.43
CA MET A 1 18.13 -18.56 -2.31
C MET A 1 17.10 -19.47 -1.65
N ASN A 2 17.11 -19.56 -0.32
CA ASN A 2 16.30 -20.54 0.41
C ASN A 2 14.80 -20.19 0.25
N GLN A 3 13.99 -21.05 -0.36
CA GLN A 3 12.54 -20.83 -0.60
C GLN A 3 11.80 -20.50 0.70
N ASN A 4 12.25 -21.06 1.81
CA ASN A 4 11.66 -20.86 3.13
C ASN A 4 11.92 -19.45 3.72
N ALA A 5 12.99 -18.74 3.28
CA ALA A 5 13.37 -17.46 3.85
C ALA A 5 12.37 -16.34 3.49
N PHE A 6 11.90 -16.29 2.25
CA PHE A 6 10.92 -15.29 1.83
C PHE A 6 9.54 -15.52 2.47
N LEU A 7 9.11 -16.78 2.51
CA LEU A 7 7.87 -17.13 3.22
C LEU A 7 7.96 -16.74 4.69
N ALA A 8 9.07 -17.05 5.37
CA ALA A 8 9.27 -16.70 6.77
C ALA A 8 9.28 -15.17 6.99
N GLU A 9 9.93 -14.40 6.10
CA GLU A 9 9.94 -12.94 6.13
C GLU A 9 8.50 -12.38 6.07
N VAL A 10 7.68 -12.88 5.13
CA VAL A 10 6.30 -12.41 4.98
C VAL A 10 5.42 -12.84 6.15
N LEU A 11 5.55 -14.08 6.65
CA LEU A 11 4.81 -14.56 7.81
C LEU A 11 5.12 -13.73 9.06
N GLN A 12 6.39 -13.47 9.32
CA GLN A 12 6.82 -12.67 10.46
C GLN A 12 6.35 -11.21 10.36
N ALA A 13 6.42 -10.63 9.16
CA ALA A 13 6.06 -9.23 8.95
C ALA A 13 4.55 -9.00 8.91
N SER A 14 3.76 -9.94 8.37
CA SER A 14 2.30 -9.83 8.28
C SER A 14 1.56 -10.39 9.50
N GLY A 15 2.11 -11.38 10.18
CA GLY A 15 1.44 -12.14 11.22
C GLY A 15 0.37 -13.11 10.69
N GLU A 16 0.28 -13.30 9.36
CA GLU A 16 -0.78 -14.07 8.71
C GLU A 16 -0.38 -15.53 8.45
N LYS A 17 -1.36 -16.44 8.53
CA LYS A 17 -1.16 -17.89 8.35
C LYS A 17 -1.26 -18.29 6.86
N LEU A 18 -0.30 -17.84 6.03
CA LEU A 18 -0.32 -18.12 4.59
C LEU A 18 -0.34 -19.60 4.22
N GLN A 19 0.20 -20.46 5.07
CA GLN A 19 0.22 -21.92 4.85
C GLN A 19 -1.20 -22.52 4.83
N ALA A 20 -2.18 -21.89 5.49
CA ALA A 20 -3.57 -22.33 5.49
C ALA A 20 -4.27 -22.12 4.14
N CYS A 21 -3.64 -21.43 3.17
CA CYS A 21 -4.24 -21.17 1.87
C CYS A 21 -4.29 -22.43 1.00
N TYR A 22 -5.49 -22.95 0.73
CA TYR A 22 -5.72 -24.08 -0.17
C TYR A 22 -6.15 -23.69 -1.60
N GLN A 23 -5.92 -22.41 -2.00
CA GLN A 23 -6.08 -21.94 -3.37
C GLN A 23 -7.53 -22.00 -3.92
N CYS A 24 -8.52 -21.72 -3.08
CA CYS A 24 -9.95 -21.72 -3.48
C CYS A 24 -10.35 -20.60 -4.44
N GLN A 25 -9.46 -19.62 -4.72
CA GLN A 25 -9.60 -18.51 -5.65
C GLN A 25 -10.70 -17.47 -5.31
N LYS A 26 -11.43 -17.59 -4.20
CA LYS A 26 -12.49 -16.62 -3.81
C LYS A 26 -11.96 -15.17 -3.69
N CYS A 27 -10.70 -15.00 -3.29
CA CYS A 27 -10.04 -13.70 -3.22
C CYS A 27 -9.83 -13.07 -4.60
N SER A 28 -9.50 -13.86 -5.62
CA SER A 28 -9.28 -13.39 -6.99
C SER A 28 -10.59 -13.13 -7.72
N ALA A 29 -11.57 -14.05 -7.61
CA ALA A 29 -12.89 -13.90 -8.22
C ALA A 29 -13.67 -12.68 -7.69
N GLY A 30 -13.36 -12.21 -6.48
CA GLY A 30 -14.03 -11.05 -5.90
C GLY A 30 -13.23 -9.75 -5.95
N CYS A 31 -12.06 -9.74 -6.56
CA CYS A 31 -11.21 -8.56 -6.58
C CYS A 31 -11.69 -7.56 -7.64
N PRO A 32 -12.04 -6.30 -7.25
CA PRO A 32 -12.57 -5.31 -8.18
C PRO A 32 -11.54 -4.80 -9.19
N VAL A 33 -10.24 -5.04 -8.95
CA VAL A 33 -9.13 -4.59 -9.80
C VAL A 33 -8.34 -5.77 -10.40
N SER A 34 -8.91 -6.99 -10.37
CA SER A 34 -8.22 -8.20 -10.87
C SER A 34 -7.80 -8.12 -12.33
N GLU A 35 -8.57 -7.44 -13.17
CA GLU A 35 -8.28 -7.28 -14.60
C GLU A 35 -7.01 -6.46 -14.89
N ALA A 36 -6.65 -5.55 -13.97
CA ALA A 36 -5.44 -4.74 -14.09
C ALA A 36 -4.19 -5.42 -13.49
N MET A 37 -4.36 -6.54 -12.77
CA MET A 37 -3.29 -7.26 -12.10
C MET A 37 -2.54 -8.18 -13.04
N ASP A 38 -1.21 -8.22 -12.93
CA ASP A 38 -0.33 -9.16 -13.66
C ASP A 38 -0.32 -10.56 -13.03
N ILE A 39 -0.47 -10.66 -11.72
CA ILE A 39 -0.69 -11.89 -10.97
C ILE A 39 -1.87 -11.73 -10.02
N LEU A 40 -2.78 -12.70 -10.00
CA LEU A 40 -3.99 -12.62 -9.18
C LEU A 40 -3.71 -12.81 -7.68
N PRO A 41 -4.56 -12.33 -6.77
CA PRO A 41 -4.34 -12.44 -5.33
C PRO A 41 -4.03 -13.87 -4.83
N ASN A 42 -4.74 -14.88 -5.33
CA ASN A 42 -4.43 -16.28 -4.99
C ASN A 42 -3.05 -16.72 -5.49
N GLN A 43 -2.63 -16.24 -6.67
CA GLN A 43 -1.32 -16.53 -7.24
C GLN A 43 -0.20 -15.85 -6.46
N VAL A 44 -0.42 -14.62 -5.96
CA VAL A 44 0.51 -13.95 -5.04
C VAL A 44 0.81 -14.84 -3.84
N LEU A 45 -0.24 -15.34 -3.16
CA LEU A 45 -0.08 -16.25 -2.01
C LEU A 45 0.72 -17.51 -2.39
N ARG A 46 0.42 -18.09 -3.56
CA ARG A 46 1.12 -19.28 -4.05
C ARG A 46 2.60 -19.01 -4.34
N HIS A 47 2.89 -17.86 -4.97
CA HIS A 47 4.29 -17.49 -5.23
C HIS A 47 5.08 -17.20 -3.95
N ILE A 48 4.44 -16.68 -2.89
CA ILE A 48 5.07 -16.54 -1.57
C ILE A 48 5.39 -17.92 -0.99
N GLN A 49 4.45 -18.86 -1.04
CA GLN A 49 4.65 -20.25 -0.59
C GLN A 49 5.81 -20.94 -1.31
N TYR A 50 6.01 -20.65 -2.60
CA TYR A 50 7.13 -21.16 -3.40
C TYR A 50 8.43 -20.37 -3.25
N GLY A 51 8.46 -19.30 -2.46
CA GLY A 51 9.65 -18.48 -2.26
C GLY A 51 10.03 -17.61 -3.48
N ASN A 52 9.13 -17.38 -4.41
CA ASN A 52 9.36 -16.60 -5.63
C ASN A 52 9.38 -15.08 -5.33
N ARG A 53 10.35 -14.65 -4.51
CA ARG A 53 10.47 -13.30 -3.97
C ARG A 53 10.47 -12.22 -5.06
N GLU A 54 11.33 -12.36 -6.05
CA GLU A 54 11.49 -11.35 -7.11
C GLU A 54 10.21 -11.17 -7.91
N LYS A 55 9.57 -12.29 -8.32
CA LYS A 55 8.31 -12.26 -9.06
C LYS A 55 7.18 -11.55 -8.32
N VAL A 56 7.08 -11.76 -7.01
CA VAL A 56 6.05 -11.13 -6.18
C VAL A 56 6.34 -9.64 -5.99
N LEU A 57 7.57 -9.30 -5.58
CA LEU A 57 7.92 -7.93 -5.21
C LEU A 57 8.06 -6.99 -6.41
N SER A 58 8.36 -7.52 -7.62
CA SER A 58 8.37 -6.75 -8.86
C SER A 58 7.00 -6.67 -9.55
N SER A 59 5.98 -7.39 -9.06
CA SER A 59 4.65 -7.41 -9.69
C SER A 59 3.96 -6.05 -9.61
N LYS A 60 3.07 -5.78 -10.58
CA LYS A 60 2.16 -4.63 -10.54
C LYS A 60 1.08 -4.82 -9.49
N THR A 61 0.67 -6.06 -9.25
CA THR A 61 -0.44 -6.43 -8.36
C THR A 61 -0.36 -5.81 -6.99
N ILE A 62 0.83 -5.87 -6.34
CA ILE A 62 0.98 -5.31 -5.00
C ILE A 62 0.78 -3.79 -4.97
N TRP A 63 1.00 -3.08 -6.07
CA TRP A 63 0.85 -1.63 -6.19
C TRP A 63 -0.57 -1.22 -6.62
N ILE A 64 -1.22 -2.00 -7.50
CA ILE A 64 -2.58 -1.76 -8.00
C ILE A 64 -3.64 -2.12 -6.94
N CYS A 65 -3.30 -2.98 -5.98
CA CYS A 65 -4.22 -3.38 -4.92
C CYS A 65 -4.81 -2.16 -4.20
N ALA A 66 -6.14 -2.01 -4.26
CA ALA A 66 -6.87 -0.89 -3.66
C ALA A 66 -7.07 -1.01 -2.14
N SER A 67 -6.54 -2.05 -1.49
CA SER A 67 -6.71 -2.33 -0.05
C SER A 67 -8.18 -2.30 0.40
N CYS A 68 -9.10 -2.79 -0.45
CA CYS A 68 -10.54 -2.77 -0.21
C CYS A 68 -11.04 -3.90 0.72
N TYR A 69 -10.16 -4.78 1.17
CA TYR A 69 -10.43 -5.91 2.08
C TYR A 69 -11.43 -6.97 1.58
N THR A 70 -11.99 -6.85 0.38
CA THR A 70 -12.95 -7.83 -0.17
C THR A 70 -12.36 -9.25 -0.19
N CYS A 71 -11.09 -9.39 -0.54
CA CYS A 71 -10.39 -10.68 -0.56
C CYS A 71 -10.24 -11.29 0.84
N SER A 72 -9.96 -10.46 1.87
CA SER A 72 -9.82 -10.89 3.26
C SER A 72 -11.14 -11.39 3.83
N VAL A 73 -12.23 -10.64 3.63
CA VAL A 73 -13.58 -11.02 4.08
C VAL A 73 -14.08 -12.30 3.41
N ARG A 74 -13.74 -12.53 2.14
CA ARG A 74 -14.15 -13.73 1.39
C ARG A 74 -13.29 -14.97 1.68
N CYS A 75 -12.19 -14.81 2.41
CA CYS A 75 -11.28 -15.94 2.68
C CYS A 75 -11.88 -16.93 3.69
N PRO A 76 -12.10 -18.21 3.31
CA PRO A 76 -12.66 -19.21 4.25
C PRO A 76 -11.69 -19.59 5.37
N ASN A 77 -10.39 -19.32 5.19
CA ASN A 77 -9.36 -19.56 6.20
C ASN A 77 -8.98 -18.28 6.98
N ASN A 78 -9.77 -17.21 6.86
CA ASN A 78 -9.58 -15.96 7.57
C ASN A 78 -8.16 -15.35 7.39
N ILE A 79 -7.59 -15.51 6.19
CA ILE A 79 -6.30 -14.90 5.85
C ILE A 79 -6.56 -13.45 5.43
N ASP A 80 -5.92 -12.49 6.09
CA ASP A 80 -5.98 -11.08 5.67
C ASP A 80 -5.00 -10.81 4.51
N ILE A 81 -5.53 -10.99 3.29
CA ILE A 81 -4.77 -10.84 2.05
C ILE A 81 -4.41 -9.38 1.79
N ALA A 82 -5.27 -8.43 2.19
CA ALA A 82 -4.98 -7.01 2.05
C ALA A 82 -3.76 -6.62 2.89
N ARG A 83 -3.67 -7.12 4.12
CA ARG A 83 -2.51 -6.95 5.00
C ARG A 83 -1.23 -7.55 4.40
N ILE A 84 -1.34 -8.72 3.78
CA ILE A 84 -0.21 -9.34 3.06
C ILE A 84 0.26 -8.41 1.93
N MET A 85 -0.65 -7.84 1.12
CA MET A 85 -0.29 -6.91 0.06
C MET A 85 0.43 -5.66 0.60
N ASP A 86 0.00 -5.10 1.72
CA ASP A 86 0.65 -3.96 2.36
C ASP A 86 2.05 -4.33 2.89
N THR A 87 2.18 -5.53 3.47
CA THR A 87 3.48 -6.08 3.88
C THR A 87 4.43 -6.21 2.70
N LEU A 88 3.95 -6.73 1.57
CA LEU A 88 4.76 -6.89 0.35
C LEU A 88 5.22 -5.54 -0.22
N ARG A 89 4.36 -4.50 -0.22
CA ARG A 89 4.76 -3.13 -0.59
C ARG A 89 5.88 -2.60 0.30
N SER A 90 5.75 -2.81 1.61
CA SER A 90 6.77 -2.40 2.59
C SER A 90 8.09 -3.13 2.37
N VAL A 91 8.05 -4.44 2.13
CA VAL A 91 9.24 -5.26 1.82
C VAL A 91 9.86 -4.81 0.50
N ALA A 92 9.07 -4.60 -0.56
CA ALA A 92 9.56 -4.15 -1.87
C ALA A 92 10.28 -2.80 -1.78
N THR A 93 9.68 -1.84 -1.05
CA THR A 93 10.24 -0.51 -0.84
C THR A 93 11.58 -0.58 -0.09
N ARG A 94 11.66 -1.37 0.99
CA ARG A 94 12.90 -1.53 1.77
C ARG A 94 13.99 -2.27 1.00
N SER A 95 13.61 -3.21 0.16
CA SER A 95 14.56 -3.99 -0.65
C SER A 95 15.04 -3.24 -1.89
N GLY A 96 14.52 -2.06 -2.22
CA GLY A 96 14.86 -1.31 -3.42
C GLY A 96 14.51 -2.01 -4.73
N ILE A 97 13.62 -3.00 -4.69
CA ILE A 97 13.19 -3.72 -5.90
C ILE A 97 12.34 -2.78 -6.77
N LYS A 98 12.65 -2.75 -8.06
CA LYS A 98 11.90 -1.94 -9.02
C LYS A 98 10.45 -2.41 -9.09
N ALA A 99 9.53 -1.52 -8.77
CA ALA A 99 8.10 -1.78 -8.88
C ALA A 99 7.71 -2.03 -10.35
N GLY A 100 6.85 -3.01 -10.57
CA GLY A 100 6.25 -3.27 -11.88
C GLY A 100 5.39 -2.10 -12.37
N GLU A 101 4.85 -1.31 -11.43
CA GLU A 101 4.17 -0.04 -11.69
C GLU A 101 4.97 1.10 -11.02
N LYS A 102 5.58 1.97 -11.82
CA LYS A 102 6.51 3.00 -11.31
C LYS A 102 5.81 4.26 -10.80
N GLU A 103 4.65 4.58 -11.36
CA GLU A 103 3.95 5.82 -11.06
C GLU A 103 3.32 5.79 -9.67
N ILE A 104 2.81 4.64 -9.23
CA ILE A 104 2.12 4.50 -7.93
C ILE A 104 3.08 4.71 -6.74
N PRO A 105 4.22 4.02 -6.62
CA PRO A 105 5.17 4.29 -5.54
C PRO A 105 5.77 5.69 -5.62
N LEU A 106 5.94 6.24 -6.83
CA LEU A 106 6.34 7.63 -7.00
C LEU A 106 5.30 8.60 -6.44
N PHE A 107 4.02 8.37 -6.76
CA PHE A 107 2.91 9.16 -6.22
C PHE A 107 2.88 9.10 -4.69
N HIS A 108 2.99 7.90 -4.10
CA HIS A 108 3.03 7.73 -2.64
C HIS A 108 4.19 8.53 -2.02
N SER A 109 5.38 8.48 -2.63
CA SER A 109 6.54 9.23 -2.15
C SER A 109 6.31 10.74 -2.20
N VAL A 110 5.79 11.28 -3.31
CA VAL A 110 5.49 12.71 -3.46
C VAL A 110 4.41 13.15 -2.47
N PHE A 111 3.37 12.33 -2.31
CA PHE A 111 2.27 12.56 -1.38
C PHE A 111 2.77 12.68 0.07
N LEU A 112 3.52 11.69 0.54
CA LEU A 112 4.09 11.70 1.89
C LEU A 112 5.06 12.86 2.11
N ASN A 113 5.90 13.18 1.13
CA ASN A 113 6.80 14.32 1.19
C ASN A 113 6.06 15.65 1.28
N THR A 114 4.92 15.78 0.60
CA THR A 114 4.08 16.98 0.68
C THR A 114 3.48 17.14 2.09
N ILE A 115 3.00 16.05 2.70
CA ILE A 115 2.50 16.07 4.09
C ILE A 115 3.64 16.37 5.07
N LYS A 116 4.80 15.70 4.93
CA LYS A 116 5.97 15.92 5.79
C LYS A 116 6.43 17.38 5.79
N SER A 117 6.41 18.03 4.62
CA SER A 117 6.89 19.41 4.47
C SER A 117 5.88 20.46 4.91
N LYS A 118 4.59 20.28 4.62
CA LYS A 118 3.54 21.30 4.80
C LYS A 118 2.54 20.97 5.91
N GLY A 119 2.62 19.79 6.53
CA GLY A 119 1.70 19.34 7.55
C GLY A 119 0.34 18.85 7.02
N ARG A 120 -0.02 19.18 5.79
CA ARG A 120 -1.23 18.70 5.10
C ARG A 120 -1.00 18.65 3.59
N ILE A 121 -1.89 17.97 2.91
CA ILE A 121 -1.89 17.94 1.44
C ILE A 121 -2.21 19.33 0.90
N HIS A 122 -1.48 19.69 -0.15
CA HIS A 122 -1.78 20.81 -1.02
C HIS A 122 -1.79 20.28 -2.45
N GLU A 123 -2.99 20.21 -3.03
CA GLU A 123 -3.27 19.48 -4.27
C GLU A 123 -2.42 20.00 -5.44
N LEU A 124 -2.32 21.32 -5.60
CA LEU A 124 -1.53 21.92 -6.67
C LEU A 124 -0.04 21.56 -6.55
N SER A 125 0.48 21.60 -5.32
CA SER A 125 1.89 21.25 -5.05
C SER A 125 2.17 19.78 -5.32
N LEU A 126 1.22 18.90 -4.97
CA LEU A 126 1.28 17.47 -5.22
C LEU A 126 1.30 17.17 -6.72
N ILE A 127 0.35 17.76 -7.47
CA ILE A 127 0.23 17.57 -8.92
C ILE A 127 1.49 18.10 -9.62
N LEU A 128 1.95 19.29 -9.26
CA LEU A 128 3.15 19.88 -9.88
C LEU A 128 4.39 19.02 -9.64
N GLN A 129 4.65 18.58 -8.40
CA GLN A 129 5.79 17.72 -8.07
C GLN A 129 5.71 16.37 -8.78
N PHE A 130 4.50 15.78 -8.85
CA PHE A 130 4.30 14.51 -9.54
C PHE A 130 4.55 14.65 -11.04
N LYS A 131 3.98 15.68 -11.70
CA LYS A 131 4.19 15.97 -13.12
C LYS A 131 5.65 16.29 -13.47
N LEU A 132 6.36 17.02 -12.61
CA LEU A 132 7.79 17.27 -12.77
C LEU A 132 8.61 15.98 -12.76
N LYS A 133 8.26 15.02 -11.89
CA LYS A 133 8.98 13.73 -11.78
C LYS A 133 8.61 12.74 -12.90
N THR A 134 7.37 12.75 -13.37
CA THR A 134 6.91 11.88 -14.47
C THR A 134 7.26 12.46 -15.85
N ARG A 135 7.60 13.76 -15.93
CA ARG A 135 7.83 14.50 -17.18
C ARG A 135 6.62 14.53 -18.13
N ASP A 136 5.43 14.31 -17.61
CA ASP A 136 4.19 14.19 -18.38
C ASP A 136 3.27 15.40 -18.12
N PHE A 137 3.65 16.56 -18.67
CA PHE A 137 3.00 17.83 -18.34
C PHE A 137 1.64 18.02 -18.99
N PHE A 138 1.40 17.44 -20.16
CA PHE A 138 0.26 17.79 -21.00
C PHE A 138 -0.91 16.82 -20.93
N LYS A 139 -0.72 15.59 -20.45
CA LYS A 139 -1.71 14.51 -20.47
C LYS A 139 -3.06 14.89 -19.84
N ASP A 140 -3.08 15.74 -18.81
CA ASP A 140 -4.29 16.13 -18.08
C ASP A 140 -4.48 17.65 -17.98
N ALA A 141 -3.82 18.44 -18.84
CA ALA A 141 -3.85 19.90 -18.77
C ALA A 141 -5.27 20.46 -18.94
N GLY A 142 -6.08 19.86 -19.83
CA GLY A 142 -7.48 20.25 -20.04
C GLY A 142 -8.36 20.01 -18.81
N LEU A 143 -8.17 18.87 -18.14
CA LEU A 143 -8.87 18.56 -16.90
C LEU A 143 -8.45 19.51 -15.76
N GLY A 144 -7.15 19.76 -15.64
CA GLY A 144 -6.62 20.73 -14.67
C GLY A 144 -7.19 22.11 -14.84
N TRP A 145 -7.33 22.59 -16.08
CA TRP A 145 -7.96 23.88 -16.39
C TRP A 145 -9.44 23.92 -16.02
N GLN A 146 -10.19 22.84 -16.31
CA GLN A 146 -11.60 22.73 -15.90
C GLN A 146 -11.77 22.74 -14.37
N MET A 147 -10.91 22.04 -13.64
CA MET A 147 -10.93 22.00 -12.17
C MET A 147 -10.60 23.38 -11.59
N TYR A 148 -9.64 24.10 -12.19
CA TYR A 148 -9.30 25.46 -11.80
C TYR A 148 -10.47 26.42 -12.00
N ARG A 149 -11.11 26.40 -13.18
CA ARG A 149 -12.30 27.24 -13.46
C ARG A 149 -13.47 26.99 -12.52
N LYS A 150 -13.61 25.75 -12.04
CA LYS A 150 -14.66 25.34 -11.07
C LYS A 150 -14.26 25.63 -9.61
N GLY A 151 -13.14 26.30 -9.36
CA GLY A 151 -12.68 26.62 -8.00
C GLY A 151 -12.33 25.40 -7.14
N LYS A 152 -12.03 24.25 -7.78
CA LYS A 152 -11.69 22.99 -7.08
C LYS A 152 -10.22 22.90 -6.67
N ILE A 153 -9.36 23.78 -7.22
CA ILE A 153 -7.92 23.80 -6.93
C ILE A 153 -7.61 25.09 -6.18
N ASN A 154 -7.15 24.96 -4.96
CA ASN A 154 -6.67 26.09 -4.16
C ASN A 154 -5.21 26.40 -4.54
N LEU A 155 -4.95 27.63 -5.00
CA LEU A 155 -3.60 28.10 -5.40
C LEU A 155 -2.67 28.27 -4.19
N PHE A 156 -3.20 28.65 -3.04
CA PHE A 156 -2.41 28.89 -1.84
C PHE A 156 -2.64 27.81 -0.77
N PRO A 157 -1.56 27.31 -0.14
CA PRO A 157 -1.69 26.35 0.95
C PRO A 157 -2.38 27.04 2.14
N SER A 158 -3.44 26.42 2.67
CA SER A 158 -4.05 26.86 3.91
C SER A 158 -3.09 26.64 5.07
N LYS A 159 -3.01 27.61 6.00
CA LYS A 159 -2.20 27.50 7.21
C LYS A 159 -2.73 26.34 8.08
N PHE A 160 -1.84 25.42 8.46
CA PHE A 160 -2.15 24.31 9.34
C PHE A 160 -1.28 24.39 10.61
N GLY A 161 -1.93 24.39 11.80
CA GLY A 161 -1.24 24.58 13.07
C GLY A 161 -0.39 23.38 13.55
N GLY A 162 -0.70 22.15 13.08
CA GLY A 162 -0.09 20.88 13.55
C GLY A 162 1.18 20.44 12.80
N GLY A 163 1.86 21.33 12.09
CA GLY A 163 3.02 20.96 11.26
C GLY A 163 4.23 20.43 12.05
N LYS A 164 4.39 20.80 13.32
CA LYS A 164 5.44 20.28 14.20
C LYS A 164 5.18 18.83 14.60
N GLU A 165 3.97 18.51 15.02
CA GLU A 165 3.55 17.17 15.43
C GLU A 165 3.68 16.17 14.28
N ILE A 166 3.31 16.58 13.06
CA ILE A 166 3.48 15.72 11.87
C ILE A 166 4.96 15.43 11.59
N LYS A 167 5.84 16.42 11.69
CA LYS A 167 7.28 16.21 11.54
C LYS A 167 7.84 15.27 12.62
N GLU A 168 7.36 15.37 13.85
CA GLU A 168 7.73 14.47 14.94
C GLU A 168 7.30 13.04 14.66
N ILE A 169 6.07 12.81 14.13
CA ILE A 169 5.59 11.50 13.73
C ILE A 169 6.49 10.90 12.64
N PHE A 170 6.83 11.66 11.60
CA PHE A 170 7.74 11.19 10.55
C PHE A 170 9.14 10.89 11.10
N SER A 171 9.67 11.74 11.97
CA SER A 171 10.97 11.53 12.61
C SER A 171 10.98 10.26 13.49
N ALA A 172 9.92 10.04 14.26
CA ALA A 172 9.78 8.85 15.09
C ALA A 172 9.69 7.57 14.26
N TYR A 173 8.98 7.63 13.11
CA TYR A 173 8.93 6.53 12.15
C TYR A 173 10.31 6.23 11.54
N GLU A 174 11.03 7.25 11.08
CA GLU A 174 12.39 7.11 10.52
C GLU A 174 13.40 6.55 11.54
N LYS A 175 13.23 6.86 12.82
CA LYS A 175 14.01 6.29 13.92
C LYS A 175 13.60 4.87 14.32
N GLY A 176 12.61 4.29 13.67
CA GLY A 176 12.12 2.93 13.96
C GLY A 176 11.35 2.80 15.27
N LEU A 177 10.91 3.92 15.87
CA LEU A 177 10.12 3.93 17.11
C LEU A 177 8.72 3.35 16.92
N PHE A 178 8.18 3.39 15.70
CA PHE A 178 6.96 2.70 15.32
C PHE A 178 7.32 1.37 14.64
N ARG A 179 7.39 0.29 15.40
CA ARG A 179 7.38 -1.06 14.83
C ARG A 179 6.03 -1.27 14.15
N HIS A 180 6.01 -1.40 12.84
CA HIS A 180 4.88 -1.99 12.13
C HIS A 180 4.67 -3.40 12.64
N SER A 181 3.52 -3.61 13.22
CA SER A 181 2.94 -4.84 13.72
C SER A 181 3.08 -5.05 15.24
N ARG A 182 2.25 -4.33 15.98
CA ARG A 182 1.63 -5.04 17.11
C ARG A 182 0.67 -6.06 16.48
N PRO A 183 0.72 -7.34 16.87
CA PRO A 183 -0.26 -8.32 16.40
C PRO A 183 -1.66 -7.80 16.74
N VAL A 184 -2.63 -8.03 15.86
CA VAL A 184 -4.03 -7.59 16.02
C VAL A 184 -4.64 -8.08 17.35
N SER A 185 -4.10 -9.15 17.92
CA SER A 185 -4.43 -9.67 19.25
C SER A 185 -4.23 -8.67 20.40
N GLU A 186 -3.34 -7.69 20.28
CA GLU A 186 -3.16 -6.64 21.31
C GLU A 186 -4.26 -5.57 21.34
N TYR A 187 -5.07 -5.48 20.29
CA TYR A 187 -6.19 -4.52 20.22
C TYR A 187 -7.55 -5.14 20.58
N GLY A 188 -7.60 -6.38 21.04
CA GLY A 188 -8.85 -7.07 21.36
C GLY A 188 -9.78 -7.29 20.18
N VAL A 189 -9.26 -7.18 18.95
CA VAL A 189 -9.98 -7.46 17.72
C VAL A 189 -9.41 -8.73 17.07
N ASN A 190 -10.29 -9.59 16.55
CA ASN A 190 -9.87 -10.75 15.78
C ASN A 190 -9.28 -10.34 14.42
N SER A 191 -8.68 -11.28 13.69
CA SER A 191 -8.06 -11.06 12.38
C SER A 191 -9.00 -10.47 11.31
N SER A 192 -10.31 -10.48 11.56
CA SER A 192 -11.34 -9.83 10.71
C SER A 192 -11.71 -8.41 11.16
N GLY A 193 -11.04 -7.87 12.19
CA GLY A 193 -11.29 -6.52 12.68
C GLY A 193 -12.53 -6.37 13.58
N ASN A 194 -13.20 -7.47 13.92
CA ASN A 194 -14.33 -7.47 14.86
C ASN A 194 -13.83 -7.47 16.32
N PRO A 195 -14.45 -6.69 17.22
CA PRO A 195 -14.19 -6.80 18.64
C PRO A 195 -14.50 -8.25 19.06
N GLY A 196 -13.52 -8.91 19.65
CA GLY A 196 -13.71 -10.26 20.16
C GLY A 196 -14.89 -10.28 21.13
N ALA A 197 -15.81 -11.21 20.94
CA ALA A 197 -16.80 -11.51 21.95
C ALA A 197 -16.05 -11.90 23.23
N VAL A 198 -16.25 -11.13 24.30
CA VAL A 198 -15.82 -11.45 25.66
C VAL A 198 -16.63 -12.62 26.17
#